data_96a580395689f6a4f92bfd2e245098f0
#
_entry.id   96a580395689f6a4f92bfd2e245098f0
#
_cell.length_a   1.000
_cell.length_b   1.000
_cell.length_c   1.000
_cell.angle_alpha   90.00
_cell.angle_beta   90.00
_cell.angle_gamma   90.00
#
_symmetry.space_group_name_H-M   'P 1'
#
loop_
_entity.id
_entity.type
_entity.pdbx_description
1 polymer ?
#
loop_
_entity_poly.entity_id
_entity_poly.type
_entity_poly.pdbx_seq_one_letter_code
_entity_poly.pdbx_strand_id
1 'polypeptide(L)'
;MNTFSKHERLSHERLIARTFSEGKSIKRFPFILIYSEAKLRVDVPAQVMMSVGKRRFKKAVDRNRIKRLMREAWRLNKSSFLEPIAKQNKQMSIILLYVGNKIVTFEETESKIKELALRFEKEIEPNDPKHEEIKQEN
;
A
#
# COMPACT_ATOMS: atom_id res chain seq x y z
N MET A 1 2.69 1.70 -18.65
CA MET A 1 2.64 0.24 -18.64
C MET A 1 2.46 -0.33 -17.25
N ASN A 2 1.68 -1.37 -17.14
CA ASN A 2 1.38 -2.01 -15.86
C ASN A 2 2.46 -3.03 -15.50
N THR A 3 3.60 -2.54 -15.05
CA THR A 3 4.71 -3.39 -14.59
C THR A 3 5.01 -3.08 -13.13
N PHE A 4 5.67 -4.01 -12.46
CA PHE A 4 6.17 -3.80 -11.11
C PHE A 4 7.68 -3.93 -11.15
N SER A 5 8.34 -2.83 -11.49
CA SER A 5 9.78 -2.80 -11.72
C SER A 5 10.56 -2.82 -10.40
N LYS A 6 11.87 -3.05 -10.51
CA LYS A 6 12.78 -3.01 -9.38
C LYS A 6 12.72 -1.66 -8.64
N HIS A 7 12.59 -0.57 -9.38
CA HIS A 7 12.54 0.78 -8.80
C HIS A 7 11.27 1.03 -7.98
N GLU A 8 10.21 0.28 -8.22
CA GLU A 8 8.95 0.39 -7.50
C GLU A 8 8.90 -0.47 -6.25
N ARG A 9 9.90 -1.32 -6.03
CA ARG A 9 9.95 -2.22 -4.88
C ARG A 9 10.63 -1.57 -3.69
N LEU A 10 9.95 -1.56 -2.56
CA LEU A 10 10.50 -1.05 -1.31
C LEU A 10 11.38 -2.13 -0.69
N SER A 11 12.68 -1.88 -0.61
CA SER A 11 13.65 -2.84 -0.08
C SER A 11 14.62 -2.25 0.93
N HIS A 12 14.61 -0.93 1.12
CA HIS A 12 15.51 -0.26 2.05
C HIS A 12 15.06 -0.50 3.50
N GLU A 13 15.88 -1.20 4.28
CA GLU A 13 15.52 -1.65 5.63
C GLU A 13 15.09 -0.54 6.59
N ARG A 14 15.82 0.56 6.61
CA ARG A 14 15.49 1.68 7.50
C ARG A 14 14.16 2.31 7.12
N LEU A 15 13.90 2.44 5.84
CA LEU A 15 12.66 3.01 5.37
C LEU A 15 11.48 2.07 5.65
N ILE A 16 11.68 0.77 5.50
CA ILE A 16 10.67 -0.22 5.87
C ILE A 16 10.33 -0.11 7.36
N ALA A 17 11.34 -0.10 8.22
CA ALA A 17 11.15 0.01 9.66
C ALA A 17 10.43 1.31 10.04
N ARG A 18 10.83 2.41 9.43
CA ARG A 18 10.20 3.71 9.66
C ARG A 18 8.75 3.73 9.23
N THR A 19 8.45 3.11 8.09
CA THR A 19 7.08 3.02 7.57
C THR A 19 6.20 2.24 8.54
N PHE A 20 6.70 1.14 9.09
CA PHE A 20 5.96 0.37 10.09
C PHE A 20 5.69 1.17 11.36
N SER A 21 6.69 1.91 11.84
CA SER A 21 6.58 2.61 13.13
C SER A 21 5.84 3.95 13.04
N GLU A 22 5.99 4.68 11.95
CA GLU A 22 5.45 6.04 11.80
C GLU A 22 4.32 6.16 10.79
N GLY A 23 4.11 5.15 9.97
CA GLY A 23 3.11 5.20 8.90
C GLY A 23 1.69 5.16 9.41
N LYS A 24 0.79 5.67 8.57
CA LYS A 24 -0.65 5.54 8.79
C LYS A 24 -1.12 4.23 8.17
N SER A 25 -2.20 3.67 8.68
CA SER A 25 -2.71 2.41 8.16
C SER A 25 -4.17 2.49 7.77
N ILE A 26 -4.51 1.74 6.73
CA ILE A 26 -5.88 1.55 6.25
C ILE A 26 -6.14 0.05 6.22
N LYS A 27 -7.26 -0.37 6.78
CA LYS A 27 -7.60 -1.79 6.87
C LYS A 27 -8.78 -2.14 5.99
N ARG A 28 -8.61 -3.19 5.22
CA ARG A 28 -9.71 -3.88 4.50
C ARG A 28 -9.39 -5.35 4.57
N PHE A 29 -9.86 -5.98 5.64
CA PHE A 29 -9.55 -7.39 5.88
C PHE A 29 -9.73 -8.22 4.61
N PRO A 30 -8.77 -9.08 4.24
CA PRO A 30 -7.59 -9.50 5.01
C PRO A 30 -6.31 -8.70 4.74
N PHE A 31 -6.42 -7.45 4.29
CA PHE A 31 -5.27 -6.61 3.97
C PHE A 31 -5.17 -5.39 4.86
N ILE A 32 -3.93 -4.97 5.10
CA ILE A 32 -3.63 -3.70 5.75
C ILE A 32 -2.64 -2.98 4.87
N LEU A 33 -2.93 -1.73 4.54
CA LEU A 33 -2.01 -0.86 3.81
C LEU A 33 -1.40 0.12 4.81
N ILE A 34 -0.06 0.14 4.89
CA ILE A 34 0.66 1.11 5.73
C ILE A 34 1.42 2.03 4.79
N TYR A 35 1.33 3.33 5.00
CA TYR A 35 1.99 4.29 4.13
C TYR A 35 2.57 5.45 4.92
N SER A 36 3.64 6.02 4.38
CA SER A 36 4.33 7.16 4.97
C SER A 36 4.94 8.01 3.86
N GLU A 37 4.88 9.31 4.02
CA GLU A 37 5.59 10.20 3.12
C GLU A 37 7.08 9.99 3.32
N ALA A 38 7.82 9.88 2.23
CA ALA A 38 9.24 9.58 2.28
C ALA A 38 9.94 10.14 1.06
N LYS A 39 11.21 10.49 1.23
CA LYS A 39 12.05 10.89 0.10
C LYS A 39 12.72 9.63 -0.44
N LEU A 40 12.37 9.25 -1.66
CA LEU A 40 12.90 8.05 -2.28
C LEU A 40 14.17 8.37 -3.08
N ARG A 41 15.01 7.35 -3.28
CA ARG A 41 16.26 7.51 -4.03
C ARG A 41 16.04 7.49 -5.55
N VAL A 42 14.87 7.08 -5.98
CA VAL A 42 14.51 7.02 -7.39
C VAL A 42 13.29 7.90 -7.64
N ASP A 43 13.13 8.31 -8.89
CA ASP A 43 12.04 9.22 -9.27
C ASP A 43 10.77 8.44 -9.60
N VAL A 44 10.14 7.93 -8.57
CA VAL A 44 8.84 7.24 -8.66
C VAL A 44 7.93 7.80 -7.56
N PRO A 45 6.60 7.81 -7.76
CA PRO A 45 5.70 8.31 -6.72
C PRO A 45 5.73 7.47 -5.45
N ALA A 46 5.91 6.16 -5.57
CA ALA A 46 5.91 5.28 -4.41
C ALA A 46 6.75 4.04 -4.63
N GLN A 47 7.26 3.52 -3.52
CA GLN A 47 7.83 2.18 -3.49
C GLN A 47 6.98 1.34 -2.56
N VAL A 48 6.71 0.09 -2.94
CA VAL A 48 5.81 -0.78 -2.21
C VAL A 48 6.46 -2.13 -1.89
N MET A 49 6.15 -2.65 -0.70
CA MET A 49 6.55 -3.97 -0.26
C MET A 49 5.31 -4.78 0.05
N MET A 50 5.30 -6.04 -0.38
CA MET A 50 4.25 -6.99 -0.04
C MET A 50 4.75 -7.87 1.08
N SER A 51 3.91 -8.12 2.09
CA SER A 51 4.30 -8.93 3.24
C SER A 51 3.20 -9.89 3.67
N VAL A 52 3.60 -11.13 3.97
CA VAL A 52 2.72 -12.16 4.51
C VAL A 52 3.42 -12.75 5.72
N GLY A 53 2.77 -12.73 6.88
CA GLY A 53 3.39 -13.17 8.13
C GLY A 53 3.71 -14.65 8.17
N LYS A 54 4.88 -15.00 8.69
CA LYS A 54 5.33 -16.39 8.85
C LYS A 54 4.47 -17.17 9.84
N ARG A 55 3.88 -16.49 10.80
CA ARG A 55 3.02 -17.14 11.81
C ARG A 55 1.75 -17.70 11.21
N ARG A 56 1.22 -17.02 10.18
CA ARG A 56 -0.05 -17.40 9.55
C ARG A 56 0.14 -18.47 8.50
N PHE A 57 1.28 -18.45 7.81
CA PHE A 57 1.62 -19.41 6.76
C PHE A 57 3.06 -19.84 6.94
N LYS A 58 3.24 -21.00 7.54
CA LYS A 58 4.56 -21.52 7.84
C LYS A 58 5.34 -21.93 6.59
N LYS A 59 4.62 -22.39 5.56
CA LYS A 59 5.24 -22.82 4.31
C LYS A 59 5.54 -21.61 3.42
N ALA A 60 6.80 -21.51 3.00
CA ALA A 60 7.22 -20.43 2.10
C ALA A 60 6.43 -20.44 0.78
N VAL A 61 6.06 -21.60 0.30
CA VAL A 61 5.30 -21.78 -0.93
C VAL A 61 3.94 -21.09 -0.83
N ASP A 62 3.28 -21.19 0.31
CA ASP A 62 1.98 -20.52 0.53
C ASP A 62 2.13 -19.02 0.62
N ARG A 63 3.15 -18.54 1.34
CA ARG A 63 3.42 -17.11 1.42
C ARG A 63 3.74 -16.52 0.04
N ASN A 64 4.53 -17.22 -0.75
CA ASN A 64 4.90 -16.76 -2.08
C ASN A 64 3.71 -16.71 -3.02
N ARG A 65 2.79 -17.65 -2.88
CA ARG A 65 1.56 -17.68 -3.66
C ARG A 65 0.69 -16.45 -3.37
N ILE A 66 0.53 -16.12 -2.09
CA ILE A 66 -0.25 -14.94 -1.68
C ILE A 66 0.44 -13.66 -2.17
N LYS A 67 1.75 -13.57 -2.01
CA LYS A 67 2.50 -12.40 -2.50
C LYS A 67 2.37 -12.21 -4.00
N ARG A 68 2.33 -13.32 -4.74
CA ARG A 68 2.14 -13.26 -6.21
C ARG A 68 0.77 -12.67 -6.57
N LEU A 69 -0.28 -13.09 -5.85
CA LEU A 69 -1.61 -12.52 -6.03
C LEU A 69 -1.64 -11.03 -5.71
N MET A 70 -0.98 -10.64 -4.62
CA MET A 70 -0.89 -9.24 -4.21
C MET A 70 -0.16 -8.39 -5.24
N ARG A 71 0.98 -8.87 -5.76
CA ARG A 71 1.74 -8.16 -6.78
C ARG A 71 0.95 -8.00 -8.07
N GLU A 72 0.23 -9.03 -8.47
CA GLU A 72 -0.57 -8.98 -9.70
C GLU A 72 -1.71 -7.99 -9.54
N ALA A 73 -2.42 -8.01 -8.42
CA ALA A 73 -3.49 -7.07 -8.15
C ALA A 73 -2.97 -5.64 -8.06
N TRP A 74 -1.81 -5.45 -7.42
CA TRP A 74 -1.15 -4.14 -7.36
C TRP A 74 -0.78 -3.65 -8.76
N ARG A 75 -0.12 -4.51 -9.55
CA ARG A 75 0.31 -4.16 -10.90
C ARG A 75 -0.84 -3.62 -11.75
N LEU A 76 -2.00 -4.27 -11.66
CA LEU A 76 -3.18 -3.92 -12.45
C LEU A 76 -3.89 -2.66 -11.94
N ASN A 77 -3.73 -2.33 -10.66
CA ASN A 77 -4.48 -1.24 -10.02
C ASN A 77 -3.61 -0.12 -9.47
N LYS A 78 -2.30 -0.17 -9.72
CA LYS A 78 -1.35 0.76 -9.08
C LYS A 78 -1.58 2.22 -9.43
N SER A 79 -2.11 2.53 -10.60
CA SER A 79 -2.35 3.91 -11.00
C SER A 79 -3.31 4.60 -10.02
N SER A 80 -4.26 3.88 -9.47
CA SER A 80 -5.20 4.41 -8.47
C SER A 80 -4.51 4.87 -7.20
N PHE A 81 -3.35 4.29 -6.88
CA PHE A 81 -2.53 4.70 -5.73
C PHE A 81 -1.52 5.78 -6.13
N LEU A 82 -0.88 5.61 -7.28
CA LEU A 82 0.24 6.46 -7.68
C LEU A 82 -0.19 7.83 -8.17
N GLU A 83 -1.30 7.92 -8.88
CA GLU A 83 -1.78 9.22 -9.39
C GLU A 83 -2.07 10.24 -8.30
N PRO A 84 -2.79 9.89 -7.22
CA PRO A 84 -3.01 10.86 -6.14
C PRO A 84 -1.73 11.35 -5.49
N ILE A 85 -0.74 10.47 -5.35
CA ILE A 85 0.58 10.85 -4.79
C ILE A 85 1.30 11.81 -5.72
N ALA A 86 1.34 11.47 -7.00
CA ALA A 86 2.01 12.30 -8.01
C ALA A 86 1.39 13.67 -8.14
N LYS A 87 0.07 13.77 -8.05
CA LYS A 87 -0.64 15.06 -8.10
C LYS A 87 -0.21 16.01 -7.00
N GLN A 88 0.18 15.49 -5.86
CA GLN A 88 0.64 16.28 -4.73
C GLN A 88 2.14 16.55 -4.76
N ASN A 89 2.82 16.06 -5.80
CA ASN A 89 4.27 16.19 -5.94
C ASN A 89 5.01 15.60 -4.75
N LYS A 90 4.53 14.46 -4.26
CA LYS A 90 5.08 13.74 -3.11
C LYS A 90 5.63 12.39 -3.52
N GLN A 91 6.35 11.78 -2.59
CA GLN A 91 6.78 10.39 -2.71
C GLN A 91 6.41 9.67 -1.42
N MET A 92 6.07 8.40 -1.53
CA MET A 92 5.65 7.61 -0.37
C MET A 92 6.26 6.22 -0.36
N SER A 93 6.45 5.69 0.84
CA SER A 93 6.74 4.28 1.06
C SER A 93 5.45 3.60 1.48
N ILE A 94 5.18 2.44 0.91
CA ILE A 94 3.93 1.70 1.12
C ILE A 94 4.24 0.25 1.46
N ILE A 95 3.56 -0.28 2.48
CA ILE A 95 3.65 -1.69 2.83
C ILE A 95 2.24 -2.27 2.76
N LEU A 96 2.07 -3.31 1.95
CA LEU A 96 0.81 -4.03 1.87
C LEU A 96 0.96 -5.36 2.60
N LEU A 97 0.21 -5.52 3.70
CA LEU A 97 0.24 -6.70 4.54
C LEU A 97 -0.96 -7.59 4.30
N TYR A 98 -0.73 -8.89 4.26
CA TYR A 98 -1.80 -9.87 4.30
C TYR A 98 -1.91 -10.41 5.72
N VAL A 99 -3.07 -10.27 6.35
CA VAL A 99 -3.31 -10.69 7.74
C VAL A 99 -4.40 -11.74 7.85
N GLY A 100 -4.80 -12.35 6.75
CA GLY A 100 -5.72 -13.47 6.75
C GLY A 100 -5.02 -14.78 7.08
N ASN A 101 -5.80 -15.83 7.30
CA ASN A 101 -5.29 -17.15 7.60
C ASN A 101 -5.65 -18.19 6.53
N LYS A 102 -6.22 -17.78 5.43
CA LYS A 102 -6.57 -18.63 4.29
C LYS A 102 -5.99 -18.03 3.02
N ILE A 103 -5.73 -18.89 2.02
CA ILE A 103 -5.31 -18.40 0.72
C ILE A 103 -6.53 -17.88 -0.01
N VAL A 104 -6.48 -16.59 -0.41
CA VAL A 104 -7.58 -15.94 -1.12
C VAL A 104 -7.45 -16.12 -2.63
N THR A 105 -8.53 -15.87 -3.36
CA THR A 105 -8.52 -15.87 -4.82
C THR A 105 -7.97 -14.53 -5.32
N PHE A 106 -7.64 -14.48 -6.61
CA PHE A 106 -7.22 -13.23 -7.23
C PHE A 106 -8.35 -12.21 -7.19
N GLU A 107 -9.57 -12.63 -7.47
CA GLU A 107 -10.74 -11.74 -7.49
C GLU A 107 -10.98 -11.11 -6.12
N GLU A 108 -10.86 -11.88 -5.05
CA GLU A 108 -10.97 -11.36 -3.70
C GLU A 108 -9.86 -10.37 -3.39
N THR A 109 -8.64 -10.70 -3.80
CA THR A 109 -7.47 -9.82 -3.61
C THR A 109 -7.68 -8.51 -4.34
N GLU A 110 -8.04 -8.56 -5.61
CA GLU A 110 -8.24 -7.37 -6.42
C GLU A 110 -9.38 -6.49 -5.88
N SER A 111 -10.47 -7.11 -5.45
CA SER A 111 -11.60 -6.39 -4.87
C SER A 111 -11.17 -5.57 -3.66
N LYS A 112 -10.38 -6.17 -2.77
CA LYS A 112 -9.90 -5.48 -1.57
C LYS A 112 -8.86 -4.41 -1.89
N ILE A 113 -7.99 -4.67 -2.86
CA ILE A 113 -7.00 -3.68 -3.31
C ILE A 113 -7.72 -2.44 -3.86
N LYS A 114 -8.78 -2.62 -4.62
CA LYS A 114 -9.59 -1.50 -5.15
C LYS A 114 -10.24 -0.70 -4.03
N GLU A 115 -10.77 -1.37 -3.00
CA GLU A 115 -11.32 -0.69 -1.83
C GLU A 115 -10.26 0.13 -1.10
N LEU A 116 -9.07 -0.45 -0.94
CA LEU A 116 -7.93 0.25 -0.34
C LEU A 116 -7.54 1.48 -1.15
N ALA A 117 -7.55 1.38 -2.48
CA ALA A 117 -7.19 2.50 -3.35
C ALA A 117 -8.15 3.67 -3.16
N LEU A 118 -9.46 3.40 -3.09
CA LEU A 118 -10.46 4.43 -2.87
C LEU A 118 -10.25 5.14 -1.53
N ARG A 119 -10.00 4.37 -0.48
CA ARG A 119 -9.77 4.93 0.85
C ARG A 119 -8.46 5.70 0.90
N PHE A 120 -7.40 5.16 0.29
CA PHE A 120 -6.09 5.79 0.24
C PHE A 120 -6.16 7.17 -0.43
N GLU A 121 -6.85 7.26 -1.55
CA GLU A 121 -7.02 8.52 -2.26
C GLU A 121 -7.64 9.58 -1.35
N LYS A 122 -8.68 9.22 -0.62
CA LYS A 122 -9.33 10.13 0.33
C LYS A 122 -8.42 10.53 1.49
N GLU A 123 -7.64 9.57 1.99
CA GLU A 123 -6.77 9.81 3.15
C GLU A 123 -5.64 10.78 2.82
N ILE A 124 -5.11 10.75 1.60
CA ILE A 124 -3.98 11.60 1.22
C ILE A 124 -4.39 12.89 0.53
N GLU A 125 -5.68 13.11 0.25
CA GLU A 125 -6.13 14.36 -0.32
C GLU A 125 -5.74 15.54 0.56
N PRO A 126 -5.24 16.64 -0.03
CA PRO A 126 -4.96 17.83 0.77
C PRO A 126 -6.27 18.36 1.35
N ASN A 127 -6.25 18.71 2.62
CA ASN A 127 -7.41 19.33 3.27
C ASN A 127 -7.61 20.73 2.69
N ASP A 128 -8.82 21.02 2.22
CA ASP A 128 -9.17 22.39 1.86
C ASP A 128 -9.52 23.15 3.16
N PRO A 129 -9.59 24.50 3.11
CA PRO A 129 -9.91 25.30 4.29
C PRO A 129 -11.24 24.94 4.96
N LYS A 130 -12.25 24.60 4.18
CA LYS A 130 -13.54 24.16 4.71
C LYS A 130 -13.43 22.88 5.51
N HIS A 131 -12.67 21.94 5.00
CA HIS A 131 -12.48 20.64 5.65
C HIS A 131 -11.73 20.81 6.98
N GLU A 132 -10.73 21.65 7.00
CA GLU A 132 -9.96 21.95 8.22
C GLU A 132 -10.82 22.63 9.26
N GLU A 133 -11.66 23.59 8.87
CA GLU A 133 -12.59 24.28 9.76
C GLU A 133 -13.54 23.28 10.43
N ILE A 134 -14.10 22.36 9.66
CA ILE A 134 -14.99 21.31 10.19
C ILE A 134 -14.26 20.46 11.22
N LYS A 135 -13.02 20.10 10.95
CA LYS A 135 -12.22 19.32 11.89
C LYS A 135 -11.93 20.08 13.18
N GLN A 136 -11.70 21.37 13.09
CA GLN A 136 -11.42 22.20 14.26
C GLN A 136 -12.64 22.38 15.16
N GLU A 137 -13.82 22.40 14.60
CA GLU A 137 -15.06 22.51 15.33
C GLU A 137 -15.41 21.25 16.11
N ASN A 138 -14.89 20.13 15.72
CA ASN A 138 -15.11 18.84 16.36
C ASN A 138 -14.03 18.53 17.37
#